data_2ee2e186280926135b921c4a946dc6d5
#
_entry.id   2ee2e186280926135b921c4a946dc6d5
#
_cell.length_a   1.000
_cell.length_b   1.000
_cell.length_c   1.000
_cell.angle_alpha   90.00
_cell.angle_beta   90.00
_cell.angle_gamma   90.00
#
_symmetry.space_group_name_H-M   'P 1'
#
loop_
_entity.id
_entity.type
_entity.pdbx_description
1 polymer ?
#
loop_
_entity_poly.entity_id
_entity_poly.type
_entity_poly.pdbx_seq_one_letter_code
_entity_poly.pdbx_strand_id
1 'polypeptide(L)'
;MLAAVLVCGLGGWSYAQARGDDTLAYAKARDAALADGRSRLARLNSMDGGSAASVRSGLTAWLAASTGPLRDRLESTRKKDTAELTGSGATARGKVTDAALTALDDRAGTATLIATVEVEITPRKGAGGTERKRFEAALARTGDGWKIKALDAIPVGSGG
;
A
#
# COMPACT_ATOMS: atom_id res chain seq x y z
N MET A 1 28.67 37.21 -33.43
CA MET A 1 27.38 36.49 -33.53
C MET A 1 27.49 34.99 -33.30
N LEU A 2 28.61 34.30 -33.55
CA LEU A 2 28.78 32.85 -33.33
C LEU A 2 28.73 32.39 -31.84
N ALA A 3 29.20 33.23 -30.91
CA ALA A 3 29.22 32.88 -29.48
C ALA A 3 27.82 32.80 -28.81
N ALA A 4 26.87 33.63 -29.28
CA ALA A 4 25.51 33.64 -28.70
C ALA A 4 24.69 32.39 -29.08
N VAL A 5 24.93 31.80 -30.26
CA VAL A 5 24.22 30.58 -30.71
C VAL A 5 24.68 29.34 -29.94
N LEU A 6 25.97 29.28 -29.57
CA LEU A 6 26.50 28.15 -28.76
C LEU A 6 25.95 28.14 -27.34
N VAL A 7 25.76 29.28 -26.69
CA VAL A 7 25.19 29.36 -25.33
C VAL A 7 23.71 28.98 -25.33
N CYS A 8 22.93 29.35 -26.33
CA CYS A 8 21.52 28.95 -26.43
C CYS A 8 21.36 27.46 -26.75
N GLY A 9 22.26 26.86 -27.52
CA GLY A 9 22.23 25.41 -27.83
C GLY A 9 22.53 24.53 -26.61
N LEU A 10 23.51 24.90 -25.80
CA LEU A 10 23.86 24.17 -24.58
C LEU A 10 22.80 24.31 -23.47
N GLY A 11 22.20 25.51 -23.35
CA GLY A 11 21.10 25.75 -22.39
C GLY A 11 19.83 25.01 -22.75
N GLY A 12 19.48 24.91 -24.03
CA GLY A 12 18.30 24.12 -24.48
C GLY A 12 18.46 22.62 -24.28
N TRP A 13 19.67 22.09 -24.52
CA TRP A 13 19.94 20.66 -24.31
C TRP A 13 19.88 20.26 -22.82
N SER A 14 20.54 21.04 -21.93
CA SER A 14 20.51 20.76 -20.49
C SER A 14 19.10 20.89 -19.90
N TYR A 15 18.29 21.84 -20.40
CA TYR A 15 16.90 21.98 -19.97
C TYR A 15 16.00 20.82 -20.45
N ALA A 16 16.22 20.31 -21.65
CA ALA A 16 15.50 19.14 -22.17
C ALA A 16 15.87 17.85 -21.42
N GLN A 17 17.16 17.67 -21.08
CA GLN A 17 17.61 16.54 -20.24
C GLN A 17 17.04 16.62 -18.82
N ALA A 18 17.07 17.77 -18.15
CA ALA A 18 16.52 17.95 -16.81
C ALA A 18 15.02 17.61 -16.76
N ARG A 19 14.24 18.01 -17.77
CA ARG A 19 12.82 17.63 -17.86
C ARG A 19 12.60 16.14 -18.10
N GLY A 20 13.47 15.51 -18.89
CA GLY A 20 13.43 14.06 -19.13
C GLY A 20 13.70 13.28 -17.86
N ASP A 21 14.67 13.71 -17.06
CA ASP A 21 15.05 13.07 -15.79
C ASP A 21 13.93 13.22 -14.74
N ASP A 22 13.31 14.40 -14.63
CA ASP A 22 12.19 14.63 -13.70
C ASP A 22 10.96 13.79 -14.07
N THR A 23 10.63 13.67 -15.36
CA THR A 23 9.51 12.85 -15.83
C THR A 23 9.76 11.36 -15.54
N LEU A 24 10.97 10.89 -15.76
CA LEU A 24 11.36 9.51 -15.48
C LEU A 24 11.36 9.23 -13.97
N ALA A 25 11.86 10.15 -13.15
CA ALA A 25 11.84 10.05 -11.70
C ALA A 25 10.40 9.95 -11.16
N TYR A 26 9.50 10.81 -11.64
CA TYR A 26 8.09 10.78 -11.28
C TYR A 26 7.41 9.46 -11.70
N ALA A 27 7.68 8.97 -12.92
CA ALA A 27 7.15 7.69 -13.37
C ALA A 27 7.61 6.53 -12.49
N LYS A 28 8.89 6.49 -12.13
CA LYS A 28 9.43 5.49 -11.19
C LYS A 28 8.79 5.58 -9.81
N ALA A 29 8.61 6.79 -9.28
CA ALA A 29 7.96 6.99 -7.98
C ALA A 29 6.50 6.51 -8.00
N ARG A 30 5.77 6.80 -9.09
CA ARG A 30 4.39 6.34 -9.30
C ARG A 30 4.31 4.81 -9.34
N ASP A 31 5.17 4.17 -10.12
CA ASP A 31 5.17 2.72 -10.29
C ASP A 31 5.56 2.02 -8.98
N ALA A 32 6.53 2.57 -8.24
CA ALA A 32 6.92 2.08 -6.92
C ALA A 32 5.78 2.24 -5.90
N ALA A 33 5.12 3.40 -5.84
CA ALA A 33 4.00 3.62 -4.94
C ALA A 33 2.83 2.66 -5.22
N LEU A 34 2.53 2.41 -6.50
CA LEU A 34 1.49 1.47 -6.89
C LEU A 34 1.84 0.03 -6.53
N ALA A 35 3.06 -0.42 -6.84
CA ALA A 35 3.52 -1.78 -6.56
C ALA A 35 3.59 -2.05 -5.05
N ASP A 36 4.22 -1.16 -4.29
CA ASP A 36 4.30 -1.26 -2.83
C ASP A 36 2.92 -1.20 -2.19
N GLY A 37 2.07 -0.24 -2.61
CA GLY A 37 0.71 -0.09 -2.12
C GLY A 37 -0.12 -1.37 -2.30
N ARG A 38 -0.09 -1.99 -3.48
CA ARG A 38 -0.75 -3.28 -3.76
C ARG A 38 -0.24 -4.39 -2.85
N SER A 39 1.08 -4.54 -2.76
CA SER A 39 1.70 -5.59 -1.95
C SER A 39 1.38 -5.44 -0.46
N ARG A 40 1.48 -4.22 0.06
CA ARG A 40 1.22 -3.94 1.47
C ARG A 40 -0.26 -4.06 1.82
N LEU A 41 -1.16 -3.65 0.92
CA LEU A 41 -2.59 -3.80 1.12
C LEU A 41 -3.01 -5.28 1.14
N ALA A 42 -2.48 -6.10 0.24
CA ALA A 42 -2.68 -7.55 0.28
C ALA A 42 -2.19 -8.15 1.60
N ARG A 43 -1.03 -7.70 2.10
CA ARG A 43 -0.46 -8.12 3.38
C ARG A 43 -1.36 -7.77 4.57
N LEU A 44 -1.88 -6.54 4.63
CA LEU A 44 -2.78 -6.09 5.70
C LEU A 44 -4.13 -6.80 5.70
N ASN A 45 -4.52 -7.42 4.59
CA ASN A 45 -5.73 -8.23 4.47
C ASN A 45 -5.45 -9.74 4.54
N SER A 46 -4.26 -10.14 4.95
CA SER A 46 -3.86 -11.55 5.08
C SER A 46 -3.44 -11.87 6.52
N MET A 47 -3.94 -12.99 7.06
CA MET A 47 -3.60 -13.47 8.40
C MET A 47 -3.75 -15.00 8.46
N ASP A 48 -2.82 -15.65 9.09
CA ASP A 48 -2.94 -17.05 9.45
C ASP A 48 -3.23 -17.17 10.97
N GLY A 49 -4.47 -17.52 11.30
CA GLY A 49 -4.94 -17.72 12.67
C GLY A 49 -4.69 -19.12 13.23
N GLY A 50 -4.08 -20.02 12.46
CA GLY A 50 -3.91 -21.43 12.83
C GLY A 50 -3.08 -21.66 14.09
N SER A 51 -2.20 -20.76 14.45
CA SER A 51 -1.39 -20.83 15.67
C SER A 51 -1.03 -19.46 16.23
N ALA A 52 -0.70 -19.38 17.52
CA ALA A 52 -0.21 -18.13 18.12
C ALA A 52 1.13 -17.65 17.51
N ALA A 53 1.93 -18.56 16.95
CA ALA A 53 3.19 -18.21 16.28
C ALA A 53 2.91 -17.58 14.92
N SER A 54 2.02 -18.15 14.11
CA SER A 54 1.63 -17.58 12.82
C SER A 54 0.92 -16.24 12.98
N VAL A 55 0.05 -16.07 13.98
CA VAL A 55 -0.58 -14.78 14.30
C VAL A 55 0.47 -13.72 14.65
N ARG A 56 1.45 -14.03 15.52
CA ARG A 56 2.52 -13.06 15.84
C ARG A 56 3.34 -12.67 14.62
N SER A 57 3.64 -13.64 13.76
CA SER A 57 4.35 -13.38 12.48
C SER A 57 3.50 -12.47 11.57
N GLY A 58 2.21 -12.75 11.44
CA GLY A 58 1.26 -11.95 10.67
C GLY A 58 1.16 -10.51 11.17
N LEU A 59 1.02 -10.32 12.48
CA LEU A 59 0.99 -8.98 13.09
C LEU A 59 2.31 -8.21 12.89
N THR A 60 3.45 -8.91 12.96
CA THR A 60 4.74 -8.30 12.63
C THR A 60 4.81 -7.86 11.16
N ALA A 61 4.27 -8.66 10.26
CA ALA A 61 4.18 -8.32 8.84
C ALA A 61 3.22 -7.13 8.59
N TRP A 62 2.12 -7.00 9.35
CA TRP A 62 1.23 -5.83 9.30
C TRP A 62 1.93 -4.56 9.77
N LEU A 63 2.70 -4.62 10.85
CA LEU A 63 3.52 -3.51 11.31
C LEU A 63 4.58 -3.09 10.29
N ALA A 64 5.19 -4.05 9.60
CA ALA A 64 6.17 -3.77 8.54
C ALA A 64 5.52 -3.13 7.30
N ALA A 65 4.25 -3.46 7.02
CA ALA A 65 3.48 -2.90 5.89
C ALA A 65 2.93 -1.50 6.18
N SER A 66 2.89 -1.07 7.44
CA SER A 66 2.28 0.17 7.90
C SER A 66 3.31 1.19 8.42
N THR A 67 2.89 2.44 8.53
CA THR A 67 3.66 3.54 9.11
C THR A 67 2.71 4.56 9.77
N GLY A 68 3.25 5.49 10.58
CA GLY A 68 2.50 6.55 11.23
C GLY A 68 1.26 6.05 11.98
N PRO A 69 0.14 6.78 11.93
CA PRO A 69 -1.04 6.48 12.75
C PRO A 69 -1.57 5.05 12.62
N LEU A 70 -1.52 4.45 11.43
CA LEU A 70 -1.94 3.06 11.25
C LEU A 70 -1.04 2.09 12.01
N ARG A 71 0.28 2.29 11.93
CA ARG A 71 1.25 1.49 12.66
C ARG A 71 1.07 1.61 14.17
N ASP A 72 0.92 2.85 14.67
CA ASP A 72 0.75 3.13 16.10
C ASP A 72 -0.51 2.45 16.65
N ARG A 73 -1.60 2.46 15.88
CA ARG A 73 -2.83 1.76 16.22
C ARG A 73 -2.63 0.24 16.28
N LEU A 74 -2.01 -0.35 15.26
CA LEU A 74 -1.72 -1.80 15.22
C LEU A 74 -0.81 -2.23 16.38
N GLU A 75 0.13 -1.39 16.78
CA GLU A 75 1.03 -1.65 17.90
C GLU A 75 0.29 -1.59 19.24
N SER A 76 -0.60 -0.60 19.42
CA SER A 76 -1.41 -0.46 20.63
C SER A 76 -2.41 -1.60 20.82
N THR A 77 -2.98 -2.15 19.76
CA THR A 77 -3.96 -3.24 19.82
C THR A 77 -3.34 -4.64 19.78
N ARG A 78 -2.03 -4.75 19.55
CA ARG A 78 -1.31 -6.00 19.25
C ARG A 78 -1.63 -7.16 20.21
N LYS A 79 -1.71 -6.90 21.54
CA LYS A 79 -2.00 -7.96 22.53
C LYS A 79 -3.41 -8.49 22.38
N LYS A 80 -4.39 -7.59 22.20
CA LYS A 80 -5.81 -7.92 22.00
C LYS A 80 -5.97 -8.68 20.70
N ASP A 81 -5.42 -8.17 19.61
CA ASP A 81 -5.49 -8.79 18.28
C ASP A 81 -4.86 -10.20 18.27
N THR A 82 -3.74 -10.39 18.99
CA THR A 82 -3.13 -11.73 19.11
C THR A 82 -4.10 -12.72 19.75
N ALA A 83 -4.79 -12.34 20.83
CA ALA A 83 -5.72 -13.22 21.52
C ALA A 83 -6.96 -13.54 20.65
N GLU A 84 -7.55 -12.52 20.02
CA GLU A 84 -8.74 -12.66 19.18
C GLU A 84 -8.45 -13.52 17.92
N LEU A 85 -7.37 -13.20 17.20
CA LEU A 85 -7.00 -13.91 15.97
C LEU A 85 -6.63 -15.38 16.25
N THR A 86 -5.90 -15.65 17.34
CA THR A 86 -5.58 -17.01 17.75
C THR A 86 -6.84 -17.76 18.19
N GLY A 87 -7.76 -17.08 18.89
CA GLY A 87 -9.04 -17.66 19.32
C GLY A 87 -9.94 -18.03 18.14
N SER A 88 -10.03 -17.19 17.13
CA SER A 88 -10.80 -17.46 15.91
C SER A 88 -10.25 -18.64 15.12
N GLY A 89 -8.94 -18.76 15.03
CA GLY A 89 -8.23 -19.76 14.24
C GLY A 89 -8.52 -19.72 12.74
N ALA A 90 -9.12 -18.63 12.27
CA ALA A 90 -9.43 -18.44 10.86
C ALA A 90 -8.18 -17.95 10.09
N THR A 91 -8.07 -18.38 8.83
CA THR A 91 -7.07 -17.89 7.90
C THR A 91 -7.74 -16.95 6.90
N ALA A 92 -7.14 -15.79 6.65
CA ALA A 92 -7.54 -14.85 5.63
C ALA A 92 -6.40 -14.65 4.62
N ARG A 93 -6.75 -14.63 3.34
CA ARG A 93 -5.80 -14.37 2.23
C ARG A 93 -6.33 -13.23 1.37
N GLY A 94 -5.69 -12.07 1.47
CA GLY A 94 -6.03 -10.90 0.69
C GLY A 94 -5.28 -10.87 -0.63
N LYS A 95 -6.01 -10.63 -1.72
CA LYS A 95 -5.48 -10.43 -3.06
C LYS A 95 -6.02 -9.11 -3.62
N VAL A 96 -5.14 -8.19 -3.98
CA VAL A 96 -5.54 -6.96 -4.68
C VAL A 96 -5.83 -7.32 -6.13
N THR A 97 -7.08 -7.21 -6.55
CA THR A 97 -7.49 -7.47 -7.93
C THR A 97 -7.25 -6.25 -8.82
N ASP A 98 -7.61 -5.07 -8.32
CA ASP A 98 -7.46 -3.80 -9.02
C ASP A 98 -6.93 -2.73 -8.08
N ALA A 99 -6.10 -1.84 -8.60
CA ALA A 99 -5.63 -0.68 -7.86
C ALA A 99 -5.18 0.44 -8.80
N ALA A 100 -5.43 1.67 -8.38
CA ALA A 100 -4.98 2.88 -9.05
C ALA A 100 -4.54 3.94 -8.03
N LEU A 101 -3.52 4.71 -8.37
CA LEU A 101 -3.20 5.93 -7.63
C LEU A 101 -4.14 7.04 -8.07
N THR A 102 -4.76 7.70 -7.10
CA THR A 102 -5.62 8.88 -7.33
C THR A 102 -4.88 10.18 -7.06
N ALA A 103 -3.81 10.12 -6.27
CA ALA A 103 -2.92 11.25 -6.03
C ALA A 103 -1.47 10.76 -5.78
N LEU A 104 -0.50 11.57 -6.19
CA LEU A 104 0.91 11.36 -5.89
C LEU A 104 1.59 12.72 -5.77
N ASP A 105 2.20 12.98 -4.62
CA ASP A 105 3.16 14.05 -4.40
C ASP A 105 4.53 13.41 -4.12
N ASP A 106 5.38 13.35 -5.14
CA ASP A 106 6.70 12.74 -5.03
C ASP A 106 7.64 13.55 -4.14
N ARG A 107 7.48 14.88 -4.09
CA ARG A 107 8.32 15.74 -3.23
C ARG A 107 7.98 15.54 -1.76
N ALA A 108 6.69 15.54 -1.42
CA ALA A 108 6.23 15.26 -0.06
C ALA A 108 6.35 13.77 0.31
N GLY A 109 6.55 12.88 -0.66
CA GLY A 109 6.57 11.45 -0.45
C GLY A 109 5.23 10.90 0.02
N THR A 110 4.13 11.40 -0.55
CA THR A 110 2.77 10.96 -0.21
C THR A 110 2.00 10.53 -1.45
N ALA A 111 1.12 9.54 -1.29
CA ALA A 111 0.23 9.09 -2.36
C ALA A 111 -1.09 8.59 -1.79
N THR A 112 -2.12 8.58 -2.63
CA THR A 112 -3.42 7.97 -2.34
C THR A 112 -3.69 6.87 -3.36
N LEU A 113 -4.06 5.70 -2.86
CA LEU A 113 -4.37 4.51 -3.64
C LEU A 113 -5.83 4.12 -3.39
N ILE A 114 -6.59 3.88 -4.45
CA ILE A 114 -7.85 3.15 -4.37
C ILE A 114 -7.64 1.72 -4.88
N ALA A 115 -8.25 0.74 -4.19
CA ALA A 115 -8.07 -0.65 -4.57
C ALA A 115 -9.30 -1.51 -4.25
N THR A 116 -9.46 -2.56 -5.04
CA THR A 116 -10.35 -3.69 -4.75
C THR A 116 -9.51 -4.85 -4.26
N VAL A 117 -9.92 -5.42 -3.12
CA VAL A 117 -9.28 -6.58 -2.50
C VAL A 117 -10.29 -7.70 -2.39
N GLU A 118 -9.92 -8.85 -2.89
CA GLU A 118 -10.61 -10.11 -2.65
C GLU A 118 -9.96 -10.79 -1.47
N VAL A 119 -10.77 -11.14 -0.45
CA VAL A 119 -10.30 -11.79 0.77
C VAL A 119 -10.96 -13.16 0.87
N GLU A 120 -10.16 -14.19 0.68
CA GLU A 120 -10.56 -15.57 0.92
C GLU A 120 -10.44 -15.87 2.42
N ILE A 121 -11.54 -16.27 3.05
CA ILE A 121 -11.60 -16.58 4.48
C ILE A 121 -11.84 -18.07 4.64
N THR A 122 -10.95 -18.74 5.35
CA THR A 122 -11.07 -20.14 5.75
C THR A 122 -11.24 -20.19 7.26
N PRO A 123 -12.46 -20.41 7.79
CA PRO A 123 -12.68 -20.53 9.22
C PRO A 123 -12.10 -21.84 9.76
N ARG A 124 -11.87 -21.92 11.07
CA ARG A 124 -11.42 -23.18 11.72
C ARG A 124 -12.44 -24.30 11.57
N LYS A 125 -13.74 -23.98 11.52
CA LYS A 125 -14.87 -24.92 11.32
C LYS A 125 -15.89 -24.25 10.39
N GLY A 126 -16.51 -25.06 9.55
CA GLY A 126 -17.53 -24.60 8.60
C GLY A 126 -16.97 -24.29 7.21
N ALA A 127 -17.84 -23.82 6.35
CA ALA A 127 -17.47 -23.46 4.99
C ALA A 127 -16.72 -22.11 4.96
N GLY A 128 -15.70 -22.03 4.13
CA GLY A 128 -15.02 -20.78 3.81
C GLY A 128 -15.85 -19.91 2.86
N GLY A 129 -15.38 -18.70 2.64
CA GLY A 129 -16.02 -17.76 1.74
C GLY A 129 -15.02 -16.75 1.19
N THR A 130 -15.46 -16.02 0.17
CA THR A 130 -14.69 -14.94 -0.43
C THR A 130 -15.47 -13.63 -0.31
N GLU A 131 -14.83 -12.61 0.22
CA GLU A 131 -15.37 -11.27 0.35
C GLU A 131 -14.63 -10.32 -0.59
N ARG A 132 -15.35 -9.40 -1.21
CA ARG A 132 -14.75 -8.32 -1.99
C ARG A 132 -14.90 -7.01 -1.23
N LYS A 133 -13.78 -6.35 -0.99
CA LYS A 133 -13.70 -5.07 -0.25
C LYS A 133 -13.07 -4.00 -1.12
N ARG A 134 -13.49 -2.76 -0.93
CA ARG A 134 -12.85 -1.58 -1.54
C ARG A 134 -12.20 -0.75 -0.47
N PHE A 135 -11.02 -0.25 -0.77
CA PHE A 135 -10.25 0.58 0.15
C PHE A 135 -9.72 1.83 -0.53
N GLU A 136 -9.66 2.90 0.25
CA GLU A 136 -8.77 4.01 0.03
C GLU A 136 -7.61 3.89 1.03
N ALA A 137 -6.39 3.96 0.52
CA ALA A 137 -5.17 3.84 1.31
C ALA A 137 -4.29 5.07 1.11
N ALA A 138 -3.99 5.77 2.19
CA ALA A 138 -2.98 6.81 2.17
C ALA A 138 -1.60 6.19 2.40
N LEU A 139 -0.66 6.50 1.51
CA LEU A 139 0.71 6.01 1.49
C LEU A 139 1.69 7.09 1.91
N ALA A 140 2.78 6.69 2.55
CA ALA A 140 3.94 7.55 2.79
C ALA A 140 5.22 6.82 2.39
N ARG A 141 6.14 7.55 1.75
CA ARG A 141 7.47 7.05 1.40
C ARG A 141 8.34 7.01 2.65
N THR A 142 9.00 5.89 2.84
CA THR A 142 9.94 5.64 3.95
C THR A 142 11.28 5.16 3.40
N GLY A 143 12.26 4.93 4.26
CA GLY A 143 13.53 4.31 3.86
C GLY A 143 13.37 2.90 3.26
N ASP A 144 12.27 2.20 3.60
CA ASP A 144 11.98 0.84 3.13
C ASP A 144 10.89 0.83 2.02
N GLY A 145 10.73 1.89 1.26
CA GLY A 145 9.71 2.05 0.22
C GLY A 145 8.41 2.69 0.74
N TRP A 146 7.34 2.56 -0.02
CA TRP A 146 6.05 3.12 0.32
C TRP A 146 5.29 2.23 1.31
N LYS A 147 4.78 2.82 2.41
CA LYS A 147 4.00 2.13 3.44
C LYS A 147 2.63 2.77 3.61
N ILE A 148 1.67 1.98 4.10
CA ILE A 148 0.30 2.47 4.35
C ILE A 148 0.27 3.19 5.69
N LYS A 149 -0.15 4.47 5.68
CA LYS A 149 -0.29 5.29 6.89
C LYS A 149 -1.73 5.42 7.38
N ALA A 150 -2.71 5.23 6.48
CA ALA A 150 -4.13 5.17 6.79
C ALA A 150 -4.83 4.24 5.79
N LEU A 151 -5.90 3.58 6.23
CA LEU A 151 -6.67 2.64 5.44
C LEU A 151 -8.15 2.79 5.80
N ASP A 152 -8.96 3.20 4.82
CA ASP A 152 -10.38 3.41 4.97
C ASP A 152 -11.16 2.48 4.03
N ALA A 153 -12.18 1.81 4.57
CA ALA A 153 -13.07 1.00 3.75
C ALA A 153 -14.07 1.89 3.03
N ILE A 154 -14.18 1.72 1.71
CA ILE A 154 -15.20 2.40 0.90
C ILE A 154 -16.45 1.51 0.90
N PRO A 155 -17.60 1.97 1.44
CA PRO A 155 -18.82 1.20 1.39
C PRO A 155 -19.19 0.85 -0.05
N VAL A 156 -19.37 -0.43 -0.33
CA VAL A 156 -20.03 -0.86 -1.56
C VAL A 156 -21.52 -0.71 -1.30
N GLY A 157 -22.17 0.24 -1.98
CA GLY A 157 -23.64 0.36 -1.91
C GLY A 157 -24.23 -1.01 -2.22
N SER A 158 -25.07 -1.51 -1.32
CA SER A 158 -25.96 -2.61 -1.64
C SER A 158 -26.90 -2.09 -2.73
N GLY A 159 -26.58 -2.42 -3.97
CA GLY A 159 -27.53 -2.23 -5.08
C GLY A 159 -28.77 -3.03 -4.73
N GLY A 160 -29.88 -2.31 -4.54
CA GLY A 160 -31.19 -2.90 -4.37
C GLY A 160 -31.66 -3.62 -5.63
#